data_fe9550b52c18f5f70bdbafb4543275f4
#
_entry.id   fe9550b52c18f5f70bdbafb4543275f4
#
_cell.length_a   1.000
_cell.length_b   1.000
_cell.length_c   1.000
_cell.angle_alpha   90.00
_cell.angle_beta   90.00
_cell.angle_gamma   90.00
#
_symmetry.space_group_name_H-M   'P 1'
#
loop_
_entity.id
_entity.type
_entity.pdbx_description
1 polymer ?
#
loop_
_entity_poly.entity_id
_entity_poly.type
_entity_poly.pdbx_seq_one_letter_code
_entity_poly.pdbx_strand_id
1 'polypeptide(L)'
;MFSQVEAVNYRSLRDISQSLDRFHTLVGPNASGKSSFLDVIRFLSDMMEREGVEVALRERAPTWQDLVWMRSGSSFELAVEADIPEEIRSSLENPRWNRCRYQVRIGQTSKQEPVGILRESLRLRENKSEEPSQIEIWPDEERRLRSSLLREKARRGVKTVVKKVEGGNDNFYDETGSGWDHAFKLGPQRSALANLPEDENKFPTSTWFKRLLVDGIDFIHLDSDSMQKASPPGKGTAFLPDGSNLPWVIRHLSQEDPDTFDRWLRHIRTALGDLRDIDTVVREEDRHCYIRVEYENGVRVPSWGLSDGTLRLLALTILPYLSDTRGTYLIEEPENGIHPRAVETVYSSLSSVYDSQVLVATHSPVFLSASQPRELLCFAKDDAGRSAIVRGSEHPRLSRWQQETDLGTLFAGGVLS
;
A
#
# COMPACT_ATOMS: atom_id res chain seq x y z
N MET A 1 2.83 -7.84 6.61
CA MET A 1 1.87 -7.45 5.55
C MET A 1 0.59 -6.96 6.21
N PHE A 2 -0.07 -5.97 5.62
CA PHE A 2 -1.37 -5.55 6.10
C PHE A 2 -2.42 -6.60 5.77
N SER A 3 -3.25 -6.91 6.74
CA SER A 3 -4.31 -7.92 6.61
C SER A 3 -5.71 -7.30 6.55
N GLN A 4 -5.84 -6.02 6.93
CA GLN A 4 -7.10 -5.30 6.88
C GLN A 4 -6.87 -3.78 6.81
N VAL A 5 -7.72 -3.10 6.03
CA VAL A 5 -7.82 -1.64 5.94
C VAL A 5 -9.25 -1.23 6.25
N GLU A 6 -9.41 -0.23 7.10
CA GLU A 6 -10.72 0.32 7.46
C GLU A 6 -10.67 1.85 7.48
N ALA A 7 -11.77 2.45 7.08
CA ALA A 7 -11.95 3.90 7.14
C ALA A 7 -13.40 4.26 7.46
N VAL A 8 -13.58 5.33 8.22
CA VAL A 8 -14.89 5.94 8.47
C VAL A 8 -14.78 7.44 8.22
N ASN A 9 -15.66 7.95 7.39
CA ASN A 9 -15.74 9.37 7.01
C ASN A 9 -14.49 9.93 6.30
N TYR A 10 -13.72 9.11 5.59
CA TYR A 10 -12.52 9.55 4.91
C TYR A 10 -12.73 9.67 3.40
N ARG A 11 -12.68 10.88 2.84
CA ARG A 11 -12.91 11.17 1.41
C ARG A 11 -14.22 10.52 0.91
N SER A 12 -14.17 9.61 -0.07
CA SER A 12 -15.32 8.83 -0.55
C SER A 12 -15.66 7.63 0.34
N LEU A 13 -14.79 7.28 1.27
CA LEU A 13 -14.92 6.10 2.14
C LEU A 13 -15.77 6.45 3.37
N ARG A 14 -17.09 6.28 3.25
CA ARG A 14 -18.01 6.58 4.36
C ARG A 14 -17.89 5.59 5.51
N ASP A 15 -17.83 4.30 5.19
CA ASP A 15 -17.57 3.20 6.12
C ASP A 15 -17.11 2.00 5.33
N ILE A 16 -15.82 1.71 5.37
CA ILE A 16 -15.25 0.52 4.72
C ILE A 16 -14.49 -0.34 5.71
N SER A 17 -14.46 -1.63 5.42
CA SER A 17 -13.67 -2.64 6.12
C SER A 17 -13.32 -3.72 5.12
N GLN A 18 -12.06 -3.76 4.71
CA GLN A 18 -11.60 -4.66 3.67
C GLN A 18 -10.42 -5.47 4.14
N SER A 19 -10.56 -6.79 4.08
CA SER A 19 -9.45 -7.72 4.32
C SER A 19 -8.54 -7.78 3.10
N LEU A 20 -7.24 -7.91 3.35
CA LEU A 20 -6.20 -7.94 2.33
C LEU A 20 -5.44 -9.26 2.35
N ASP A 21 -5.09 -9.72 1.15
CA ASP A 21 -4.10 -10.77 0.90
C ASP A 21 -2.81 -10.13 0.34
N ARG A 22 -1.87 -10.95 -0.09
CA ARG A 22 -0.58 -10.49 -0.59
C ARG A 22 -0.66 -9.66 -1.88
N PHE A 23 -1.56 -10.01 -2.79
CA PHE A 23 -1.74 -9.32 -4.06
C PHE A 23 -3.19 -8.98 -4.29
N HIS A 24 -3.46 -7.70 -4.61
CA HIS A 24 -4.79 -7.26 -5.03
C HIS A 24 -4.72 -6.29 -6.19
N THR A 25 -5.67 -6.47 -7.11
CA THR A 25 -6.01 -5.54 -8.17
C THR A 25 -7.31 -4.82 -7.81
N LEU A 26 -7.22 -3.51 -7.59
CA LEU A 26 -8.35 -2.63 -7.28
C LEU A 26 -8.97 -2.16 -8.58
N VAL A 27 -10.22 -2.51 -8.83
CA VAL A 27 -10.95 -2.22 -10.07
C VAL A 27 -12.25 -1.51 -9.80
N GLY A 28 -12.69 -0.64 -10.69
CA GLY A 28 -13.94 0.10 -10.60
C GLY A 28 -13.89 1.44 -11.34
N PRO A 29 -15.03 2.15 -11.45
CA PRO A 29 -15.10 3.43 -12.15
C PRO A 29 -14.19 4.50 -11.58
N ASN A 30 -13.99 5.59 -12.33
CA ASN A 30 -13.34 6.78 -11.82
C ASN A 30 -14.07 7.30 -10.57
N ALA A 31 -13.32 7.80 -9.60
CA ALA A 31 -13.83 8.30 -8.33
C ALA A 31 -14.59 7.29 -7.46
N SER A 32 -14.52 5.97 -7.73
CA SER A 32 -15.13 4.94 -6.87
C SER A 32 -14.43 4.74 -5.52
N GLY A 33 -13.25 5.33 -5.33
CA GLY A 33 -12.54 5.31 -4.04
C GLY A 33 -11.26 4.48 -4.01
N LYS A 34 -10.78 3.95 -5.14
CA LYS A 34 -9.53 3.16 -5.23
C LYS A 34 -8.32 3.92 -4.66
N SER A 35 -8.05 5.12 -5.19
CA SER A 35 -6.96 5.97 -4.67
C SER A 35 -7.18 6.40 -3.21
N SER A 36 -8.44 6.64 -2.80
CA SER A 36 -8.75 6.93 -1.40
C SER A 36 -8.45 5.74 -0.49
N PHE A 37 -8.65 4.52 -0.98
CA PHE A 37 -8.34 3.30 -0.24
C PHE A 37 -6.83 3.10 -0.07
N LEU A 38 -6.04 3.25 -1.13
CA LEU A 38 -4.57 3.21 -1.04
C LEU A 38 -4.02 4.34 -0.16
N ASP A 39 -4.65 5.51 -0.23
CA ASP A 39 -4.26 6.67 0.58
C ASP A 39 -4.49 6.47 2.08
N VAL A 40 -5.35 5.55 2.52
CA VAL A 40 -5.46 5.21 3.95
C VAL A 40 -4.10 4.71 4.49
N ILE A 41 -3.47 3.78 3.78
CA ILE A 41 -2.17 3.22 4.16
C ILE A 41 -1.08 4.31 4.08
N ARG A 42 -1.05 5.03 2.96
CA ARG A 42 -0.09 6.12 2.73
C ARG A 42 -0.23 7.25 3.76
N PHE A 43 -1.47 7.62 4.12
CA PHE A 43 -1.70 8.65 5.13
C PHE A 43 -1.11 8.25 6.49
N LEU A 44 -1.32 6.99 6.89
CA LEU A 44 -0.78 6.47 8.15
C LEU A 44 0.76 6.41 8.13
N SER A 45 1.38 6.07 7.01
CA SER A 45 2.83 6.15 6.81
C SER A 45 3.33 7.58 6.94
N ASP A 46 2.78 8.50 6.16
CA ASP A 46 3.18 9.93 6.16
C ASP A 46 3.04 10.56 7.55
N MET A 47 2.02 10.17 8.31
CA MET A 47 1.80 10.64 9.67
C MET A 47 2.89 10.15 10.64
N MET A 48 3.52 8.97 10.37
CA MET A 48 4.61 8.44 11.19
C MET A 48 5.97 9.07 10.87
N GLU A 49 6.24 9.34 9.59
CA GLU A 49 7.52 9.90 9.14
C GLU A 49 7.68 11.37 9.50
N ARG A 50 6.60 12.13 9.62
CA ARG A 50 6.62 13.58 9.68
C ARG A 50 6.42 14.10 11.09
N GLU A 51 6.87 15.33 11.30
CA GLU A 51 6.79 16.00 12.62
C GLU A 51 5.36 16.31 13.10
N GLY A 52 4.31 15.81 12.41
CA GLY A 52 2.94 15.98 12.85
C GLY A 52 1.90 15.68 11.80
N VAL A 53 0.67 15.42 12.27
CA VAL A 53 -0.47 15.09 11.42
C VAL A 53 -0.86 16.23 10.46
N GLU A 54 -0.55 17.48 10.82
CA GLU A 54 -0.90 18.64 10.01
C GLU A 54 -0.22 18.63 8.63
N VAL A 55 1.03 18.17 8.55
CA VAL A 55 1.76 18.06 7.27
C VAL A 55 1.10 17.01 6.38
N ALA A 56 0.79 15.84 6.94
CA ALA A 56 0.12 14.77 6.21
C ALA A 56 -1.27 15.20 5.67
N LEU A 57 -1.99 16.05 6.41
CA LEU A 57 -3.28 16.62 5.98
C LEU A 57 -3.10 17.63 4.84
N ARG A 58 -2.16 18.57 5.00
CA ARG A 58 -1.94 19.70 4.07
C ARG A 58 -1.49 19.25 2.68
N GLU A 59 -0.74 18.17 2.59
CA GLU A 59 -0.31 17.61 1.31
C GLU A 59 -1.44 17.00 0.50
N ARG A 60 -2.54 16.64 1.16
CA ARG A 60 -3.68 15.97 0.52
C ARG A 60 -4.80 16.90 0.12
N ALA A 61 -4.94 18.01 0.83
CA ALA A 61 -6.03 18.94 0.57
C ALA A 61 -5.74 20.34 1.15
N PRO A 62 -6.29 21.41 0.52
CA PRO A 62 -6.16 22.76 1.03
C PRO A 62 -6.74 22.93 2.44
N THR A 63 -7.80 22.18 2.76
CA THR A 63 -8.40 22.16 4.10
C THR A 63 -8.63 20.73 4.56
N TRP A 64 -8.45 20.45 5.85
CA TRP A 64 -8.66 19.10 6.38
C TRP A 64 -10.09 18.59 6.21
N GLN A 65 -11.08 19.50 6.15
CA GLN A 65 -12.49 19.18 5.92
C GLN A 65 -12.70 18.53 4.54
N ASP A 66 -11.85 18.81 3.56
CA ASP A 66 -11.89 18.18 2.24
C ASP A 66 -11.58 16.68 2.30
N LEU A 67 -10.95 16.23 3.39
CA LEU A 67 -10.70 14.82 3.66
C LEU A 67 -11.85 14.14 4.40
N VAL A 68 -12.83 14.90 4.90
CA VAL A 68 -14.02 14.35 5.56
C VAL A 68 -15.11 14.10 4.52
N TRP A 69 -15.74 12.93 4.58
CA TRP A 69 -16.80 12.54 3.68
C TRP A 69 -17.90 13.62 3.60
N MET A 70 -18.18 14.11 2.38
CA MET A 70 -19.09 15.22 2.09
C MET A 70 -18.83 16.49 2.93
N ARG A 71 -17.62 16.68 3.44
CA ARG A 71 -17.27 17.76 4.40
C ARG A 71 -18.18 17.80 5.64
N SER A 72 -18.84 16.70 5.96
CA SER A 72 -19.80 16.61 7.04
C SER A 72 -19.25 15.86 8.24
N GLY A 73 -19.12 16.57 9.37
CA GLY A 73 -18.60 16.00 10.60
C GLY A 73 -17.33 16.70 11.11
N SER A 74 -16.94 16.35 12.32
CA SER A 74 -15.79 16.92 13.03
C SER A 74 -14.54 16.04 12.97
N SER A 75 -14.61 14.86 12.34
CA SER A 75 -13.51 13.91 12.31
C SER A 75 -13.70 12.80 11.26
N PHE A 76 -12.58 12.16 10.92
CA PHE A 76 -12.55 10.88 10.23
C PHE A 76 -11.70 9.87 11.01
N GLU A 77 -11.85 8.59 10.70
CA GLU A 77 -11.12 7.50 11.35
C GLU A 77 -10.49 6.57 10.34
N LEU A 78 -9.26 6.17 10.61
CA LEU A 78 -8.50 5.21 9.83
C LEU A 78 -8.01 4.08 10.72
N ALA A 79 -7.98 2.86 10.20
CA ALA A 79 -7.35 1.74 10.88
C ALA A 79 -6.73 0.77 9.88
N VAL A 80 -5.63 0.17 10.30
CA VAL A 80 -4.98 -0.94 9.59
C VAL A 80 -4.62 -2.05 10.56
N GLU A 81 -4.63 -3.28 10.05
CA GLU A 81 -4.14 -4.44 10.78
C GLU A 81 -3.04 -5.13 10.01
N ALA A 82 -2.10 -5.73 10.74
CA ALA A 82 -1.06 -6.55 10.16
C ALA A 82 -0.84 -7.81 10.98
N ASP A 83 -0.40 -8.89 10.31
CA ASP A 83 0.01 -10.12 10.96
C ASP A 83 1.35 -9.92 11.65
N ILE A 84 1.42 -10.27 12.93
CA ILE A 84 2.65 -10.19 13.73
C ILE A 84 3.57 -11.36 13.33
N PRO A 85 4.82 -11.09 12.90
CA PRO A 85 5.80 -12.12 12.60
C PRO A 85 5.99 -13.11 13.75
N GLU A 86 6.29 -14.37 13.41
CA GLU A 86 6.41 -15.44 14.42
C GLU A 86 7.55 -15.20 15.40
N GLU A 87 8.65 -14.62 14.92
CA GLU A 87 9.81 -14.26 15.71
C GLU A 87 9.46 -13.27 16.83
N ILE A 88 8.58 -12.31 16.54
CA ILE A 88 8.12 -11.32 17.51
C ILE A 88 7.12 -11.93 18.50
N ARG A 89 6.21 -12.78 18.02
CA ARG A 89 5.17 -13.40 18.85
C ARG A 89 5.74 -14.21 20.01
N SER A 90 6.89 -14.85 19.80
CA SER A 90 7.53 -15.67 20.83
C SER A 90 7.96 -14.87 22.07
N SER A 91 8.19 -13.55 21.95
CA SER A 91 8.59 -12.66 23.04
C SER A 91 7.42 -12.00 23.78
N LEU A 92 6.18 -12.15 23.26
CA LEU A 92 5.01 -11.49 23.83
C LEU A 92 4.50 -12.20 25.10
N GLU A 93 3.88 -11.44 26.03
CA GLU A 93 3.18 -11.98 27.21
C GLU A 93 2.18 -13.09 26.83
N ASN A 94 1.51 -12.95 25.68
CA ASN A 94 0.63 -13.97 25.14
C ASN A 94 0.97 -14.26 23.68
N PRO A 95 1.64 -15.38 23.37
CA PRO A 95 2.01 -15.77 22.00
C PRO A 95 0.83 -16.01 21.03
N ARG A 96 -0.41 -16.06 21.55
CA ARG A 96 -1.61 -16.18 20.71
C ARG A 96 -2.00 -14.87 20.01
N TRP A 97 -1.45 -13.73 20.47
CA TRP A 97 -1.64 -12.48 19.74
C TRP A 97 -0.86 -12.55 18.43
N ASN A 98 -1.59 -12.71 17.35
CA ASN A 98 -1.06 -12.85 16.00
C ASN A 98 -1.44 -11.67 15.08
N ARG A 99 -2.23 -10.72 15.60
CA ARG A 99 -2.66 -9.50 14.90
C ARG A 99 -2.33 -8.25 15.71
N CYS A 100 -1.77 -7.28 15.00
CA CYS A 100 -1.57 -5.91 15.48
C CYS A 100 -2.53 -4.98 14.75
N ARG A 101 -3.35 -4.22 15.52
CA ARG A 101 -4.31 -3.26 14.97
C ARG A 101 -3.96 -1.85 15.42
N TYR A 102 -3.67 -0.99 14.47
CA TYR A 102 -3.50 0.44 14.66
C TYR A 102 -4.75 1.19 14.19
N GLN A 103 -5.21 2.14 14.98
CA GLN A 103 -6.36 2.97 14.65
C GLN A 103 -6.21 4.39 15.17
N VAL A 104 -6.67 5.36 14.38
CA VAL A 104 -6.57 6.78 14.69
C VAL A 104 -7.87 7.51 14.32
N ARG A 105 -8.26 8.50 15.15
CA ARG A 105 -9.29 9.50 14.84
C ARG A 105 -8.63 10.86 14.73
N ILE A 106 -8.85 11.53 13.60
CA ILE A 106 -8.30 12.84 13.30
C ILE A 106 -9.45 13.81 13.07
N GLY A 107 -9.35 15.01 13.66
CA GLY A 107 -10.40 16.01 13.55
C GLY A 107 -10.19 17.18 14.48
N GLN A 108 -11.29 17.90 14.75
CA GLN A 108 -11.35 19.04 15.67
C GLN A 108 -12.44 18.82 16.71
N THR A 109 -12.16 19.15 17.96
CA THR A 109 -13.14 19.15 19.04
C THR A 109 -14.02 20.40 18.97
N SER A 110 -13.44 21.55 18.64
CA SER A 110 -14.13 22.80 18.43
C SER A 110 -13.54 23.54 17.23
N LYS A 111 -14.30 24.49 16.66
CA LYS A 111 -13.83 25.29 15.51
C LYS A 111 -12.64 26.21 15.84
N GLN A 112 -12.35 26.40 17.11
CA GLN A 112 -11.27 27.27 17.58
C GLN A 112 -9.97 26.51 17.83
N GLU A 113 -10.03 25.18 17.91
CA GLU A 113 -8.86 24.33 18.11
C GLU A 113 -8.25 23.88 16.77
N PRO A 114 -6.93 23.69 16.71
CA PRO A 114 -6.30 23.15 15.53
C PRO A 114 -6.77 21.70 15.29
N VAL A 115 -6.82 21.29 14.02
CA VAL A 115 -7.04 19.88 13.69
C VAL A 115 -5.90 19.03 14.27
N GLY A 116 -6.23 17.84 14.77
CA GLY A 116 -5.23 16.98 15.39
C GLY A 116 -5.72 15.55 15.60
N ILE A 117 -4.90 14.77 16.25
CA ILE A 117 -5.20 13.39 16.63
C ILE A 117 -6.05 13.43 17.92
N LEU A 118 -7.32 13.12 17.79
CA LEU A 118 -8.26 13.08 18.91
C LEU A 118 -8.13 11.78 19.71
N ARG A 119 -7.89 10.67 19.01
CA ARG A 119 -7.67 9.35 19.61
C ARG A 119 -6.71 8.53 18.75
N GLU A 120 -5.89 7.75 19.39
CA GLU A 120 -4.97 6.81 18.75
C GLU A 120 -4.82 5.56 19.61
N SER A 121 -4.75 4.39 19.02
CA SER A 121 -4.40 3.19 19.78
C SER A 121 -3.77 2.12 18.91
N LEU A 122 -2.79 1.41 19.47
CA LEU A 122 -2.26 0.16 18.97
C LEU A 122 -2.71 -0.97 19.88
N ARG A 123 -3.22 -2.06 19.29
CA ARG A 123 -3.77 -3.20 20.04
C ARG A 123 -3.27 -4.51 19.47
N LEU A 124 -2.90 -5.42 20.36
CA LEU A 124 -2.59 -6.81 20.04
C LEU A 124 -3.85 -7.66 20.25
N ARG A 125 -4.13 -8.55 19.32
CA ARG A 125 -5.30 -9.45 19.39
C ARG A 125 -5.02 -10.80 18.77
N GLU A 126 -5.81 -11.78 19.17
CA GLU A 126 -5.93 -13.07 18.50
C GLU A 126 -6.86 -12.92 17.29
N ASN A 127 -6.40 -13.37 16.12
CA ASN A 127 -7.29 -13.47 14.97
C ASN A 127 -8.26 -14.62 15.18
N LYS A 128 -9.53 -14.33 15.19
CA LYS A 128 -10.58 -15.34 15.06
C LYS A 128 -11.00 -15.30 13.59
N SER A 129 -10.86 -16.41 12.89
CA SER A 129 -11.36 -16.56 11.52
C SER A 129 -12.83 -16.15 11.47
N GLU A 130 -13.13 -15.07 10.77
CA GLU A 130 -14.50 -14.72 10.43
C GLU A 130 -14.86 -15.53 9.18
N GLU A 131 -16.00 -16.22 9.22
CA GLU A 131 -16.51 -16.91 8.03
C GLU A 131 -16.87 -15.89 6.96
N PRO A 132 -16.53 -16.14 5.68
CA PRO A 132 -16.88 -15.25 4.58
C PRO A 132 -18.40 -15.15 4.51
N SER A 133 -18.94 -13.92 4.56
CA SER A 133 -20.36 -13.66 4.36
C SER A 133 -20.68 -13.71 2.87
N GLN A 134 -21.70 -14.49 2.48
CA GLN A 134 -22.23 -14.42 1.13
C GLN A 134 -22.92 -13.06 0.93
N ILE A 135 -22.50 -12.33 -0.09
CA ILE A 135 -23.09 -11.06 -0.49
C ILE A 135 -24.05 -11.34 -1.63
N GLU A 136 -25.36 -11.15 -1.38
CA GLU A 136 -26.41 -11.39 -2.39
C GLU A 136 -26.61 -10.17 -3.32
N ILE A 137 -26.47 -8.96 -2.77
CA ILE A 137 -26.67 -7.69 -3.48
C ILE A 137 -25.45 -6.80 -3.25
N TRP A 138 -24.92 -6.22 -4.29
CA TRP A 138 -23.80 -5.26 -4.23
C TRP A 138 -23.94 -4.20 -5.33
N PRO A 139 -23.78 -2.88 -5.02
CA PRO A 139 -23.60 -2.32 -3.67
C PRO A 139 -24.81 -2.54 -2.76
N ASP A 140 -24.54 -2.77 -1.45
CA ASP A 140 -25.59 -2.93 -0.44
C ASP A 140 -25.93 -1.56 0.16
N GLU A 141 -27.06 -0.99 -0.24
CA GLU A 141 -27.52 0.35 0.19
C GLU A 141 -28.12 0.35 1.60
N GLU A 142 -28.66 -0.79 2.05
CA GLU A 142 -29.30 -0.94 3.36
C GLU A 142 -28.29 -1.27 4.47
N ARG A 143 -27.01 -1.45 4.14
CA ARG A 143 -25.97 -1.78 5.11
C ARG A 143 -25.94 -0.78 6.26
N ARG A 144 -26.04 -1.28 7.48
CA ARG A 144 -25.90 -0.47 8.69
C ARG A 144 -24.46 0.05 8.81
N LEU A 145 -24.29 1.37 8.69
CA LEU A 145 -23.00 2.03 8.76
C LEU A 145 -22.49 2.10 10.20
N ARG A 146 -21.19 1.88 10.37
CA ARG A 146 -20.52 2.14 11.64
C ARG A 146 -20.32 3.66 11.80
N SER A 147 -20.56 4.16 13.00
CA SER A 147 -20.28 5.54 13.34
C SER A 147 -18.82 5.74 13.80
N SER A 148 -18.14 4.70 14.20
CA SER A 148 -16.76 4.72 14.69
C SER A 148 -16.09 3.34 14.59
N LEU A 149 -14.78 3.36 14.31
CA LEU A 149 -13.87 2.21 14.39
C LEU A 149 -13.36 2.00 15.82
N LEU A 150 -13.36 3.06 16.61
CA LEU A 150 -12.83 3.08 17.97
C LEU A 150 -13.80 2.41 18.93
N ARG A 151 -13.43 1.23 19.41
CA ARG A 151 -14.21 0.51 20.42
C ARG A 151 -13.76 0.93 21.81
N GLU A 152 -14.67 1.46 22.62
CA GLU A 152 -14.36 1.97 23.96
C GLU A 152 -14.11 0.87 25.00
N LYS A 153 -14.76 -0.29 24.87
CA LYS A 153 -14.67 -1.38 25.87
C LYS A 153 -13.51 -2.32 25.56
N ALA A 154 -12.70 -2.59 26.59
CA ALA A 154 -11.74 -3.67 26.55
C ALA A 154 -12.45 -5.02 26.28
N ARG A 155 -11.98 -5.75 25.28
CA ARG A 155 -12.42 -7.13 25.02
C ARG A 155 -11.43 -8.10 25.66
N ARG A 156 -11.95 -9.21 26.19
CA ARG A 156 -11.10 -10.31 26.68
C ARG A 156 -10.22 -10.81 25.53
N GLY A 157 -8.93 -10.94 25.75
CA GLY A 157 -7.96 -11.37 24.73
C GLY A 157 -7.38 -10.26 23.84
N VAL A 158 -7.67 -8.99 24.15
CA VAL A 158 -7.08 -7.83 23.46
C VAL A 158 -6.23 -7.03 24.43
N LYS A 159 -4.98 -6.78 24.10
CA LYS A 159 -4.07 -5.90 24.86
C LYS A 159 -3.90 -4.58 24.11
N THR A 160 -4.12 -3.46 24.81
CA THR A 160 -3.78 -2.14 24.29
C THR A 160 -2.34 -1.84 24.68
N VAL A 161 -1.52 -1.45 23.74
CA VAL A 161 -0.08 -1.18 23.90
C VAL A 161 0.22 0.30 23.79
N VAL A 162 -0.42 0.99 22.85
CA VAL A 162 -0.35 2.45 22.72
C VAL A 162 -1.76 3.00 22.83
N LYS A 163 -1.93 4.06 23.62
CA LYS A 163 -3.22 4.73 23.80
C LYS A 163 -3.04 6.22 23.97
N LYS A 164 -3.65 6.97 23.07
CA LYS A 164 -3.82 8.42 23.12
C LYS A 164 -5.29 8.76 23.24
N VAL A 165 -5.62 9.70 24.11
CA VAL A 165 -6.96 10.26 24.27
C VAL A 165 -6.87 11.77 24.27
N GLU A 166 -7.91 12.42 23.76
CA GLU A 166 -7.99 13.86 23.72
C GLU A 166 -7.79 14.51 25.09
N GLY A 167 -6.91 15.53 25.14
CA GLY A 167 -6.59 16.24 26.39
C GLY A 167 -5.85 15.42 27.43
N GLY A 168 -5.72 14.11 27.26
CA GLY A 168 -5.07 13.18 28.18
C GLY A 168 -3.58 12.97 27.89
N ASN A 169 -3.00 11.99 28.57
CA ASN A 169 -1.66 11.53 28.32
C ASN A 169 -1.63 10.48 27.21
N ASP A 170 -0.48 10.38 26.57
CA ASP A 170 -0.11 9.29 25.68
C ASP A 170 0.50 8.18 26.52
N ASN A 171 -0.16 7.02 26.57
CA ASN A 171 0.22 5.92 27.45
C ASN A 171 0.77 4.76 26.63
N PHE A 172 1.85 4.16 27.13
CA PHE A 172 2.54 3.02 26.56
C PHE A 172 2.54 1.88 27.58
N TYR A 173 2.16 0.68 27.16
CA TYR A 173 2.03 -0.49 28.01
C TYR A 173 2.96 -1.59 27.51
N ASP A 174 3.72 -2.20 28.42
CA ASP A 174 4.65 -3.28 28.14
C ASP A 174 3.95 -4.45 27.41
N GLU A 175 4.54 -4.94 26.31
CA GLU A 175 4.00 -6.04 25.49
C GLU A 175 4.40 -7.41 26.01
N THR A 176 5.54 -7.49 26.71
CA THR A 176 6.18 -8.72 27.17
C THR A 176 5.85 -9.05 28.61
N GLY A 177 5.25 -8.11 29.35
CA GLY A 177 4.88 -8.25 30.76
C GLY A 177 3.54 -7.59 31.09
N SER A 178 3.16 -7.65 32.35
CA SER A 178 1.98 -6.99 32.87
C SER A 178 2.36 -5.64 33.47
N GLY A 179 1.94 -4.55 32.86
CA GLY A 179 2.15 -3.25 33.48
C GLY A 179 1.97 -2.03 32.58
N TRP A 180 1.91 -0.91 33.24
CA TRP A 180 2.02 0.41 32.66
C TRP A 180 3.49 0.82 32.70
N ASP A 181 4.01 1.32 31.58
CA ASP A 181 5.44 1.63 31.52
C ASP A 181 5.71 3.13 31.44
N HIS A 182 5.20 3.81 30.42
CA HIS A 182 5.49 5.22 30.18
C HIS A 182 4.24 6.04 29.88
N ALA A 183 4.24 7.31 30.24
CA ALA A 183 3.26 8.28 29.82
C ALA A 183 3.90 9.63 29.52
N PHE A 184 3.51 10.20 28.38
CA PHE A 184 3.94 11.53 27.96
C PHE A 184 2.72 12.37 27.59
N LYS A 185 2.92 13.65 27.37
CA LYS A 185 1.91 14.55 26.81
C LYS A 185 2.47 15.15 25.51
N LEU A 186 2.27 14.47 24.40
CA LEU A 186 2.78 14.86 23.08
C LEU A 186 1.93 15.92 22.37
N GLY A 187 0.69 16.13 22.86
CA GLY A 187 -0.26 17.05 22.24
C GLY A 187 -0.96 16.44 21.00
N PRO A 188 -1.90 17.20 20.37
CA PRO A 188 -2.76 16.67 19.31
C PRO A 188 -2.05 16.51 17.95
N GLN A 189 -0.89 17.16 17.75
CA GLN A 189 -0.19 17.12 16.46
C GLN A 189 0.72 15.92 16.28
N ARG A 190 1.16 15.29 17.35
CA ARG A 190 2.13 14.19 17.32
C ARG A 190 1.47 12.84 17.58
N SER A 191 1.76 11.86 16.73
CA SER A 191 1.37 10.47 16.96
C SER A 191 2.09 9.88 18.17
N ALA A 192 1.38 9.15 19.02
CA ALA A 192 1.98 8.41 20.10
C ALA A 192 2.86 7.26 19.55
N LEU A 193 2.39 6.53 18.53
CA LEU A 193 3.17 5.45 17.91
C LEU A 193 4.46 5.96 17.26
N ALA A 194 4.43 7.12 16.58
CA ALA A 194 5.62 7.73 16.00
C ALA A 194 6.67 8.09 17.07
N ASN A 195 6.22 8.43 18.26
CA ASN A 195 7.05 8.81 19.43
C ASN A 195 7.14 7.68 20.46
N LEU A 196 7.11 6.43 20.00
CA LEU A 196 7.28 5.26 20.83
C LEU A 196 8.61 5.32 21.59
N PRO A 197 8.67 4.98 22.91
CA PRO A 197 9.93 4.83 23.62
C PRO A 197 10.84 3.81 22.95
N GLU A 198 12.14 4.12 22.86
CA GLU A 198 13.17 3.28 22.24
C GLU A 198 13.57 2.11 23.17
N ASP A 199 12.65 1.18 23.39
CA ASP A 199 12.88 -0.06 24.16
C ASP A 199 12.26 -1.26 23.42
N GLU A 200 13.01 -1.83 22.48
CA GLU A 200 12.55 -2.96 21.68
C GLU A 200 12.24 -4.21 22.53
N ASN A 201 12.83 -4.34 23.71
CA ASN A 201 12.54 -5.48 24.58
C ASN A 201 11.14 -5.39 25.18
N LYS A 202 10.64 -4.19 25.45
CA LYS A 202 9.30 -3.96 25.99
C LYS A 202 8.23 -3.75 24.93
N PHE A 203 8.61 -3.20 23.77
CA PHE A 203 7.72 -2.81 22.67
C PHE A 203 8.08 -3.48 21.33
N PRO A 204 8.28 -4.81 21.29
CA PRO A 204 8.75 -5.47 20.07
C PRO A 204 7.76 -5.33 18.91
N THR A 205 6.46 -5.52 19.16
CA THR A 205 5.43 -5.41 18.12
C THR A 205 5.21 -3.95 17.69
N SER A 206 5.17 -3.02 18.66
CA SER A 206 4.98 -1.59 18.36
C SER A 206 6.14 -1.05 17.52
N THR A 207 7.38 -1.44 17.84
CA THR A 207 8.58 -1.04 17.10
C THR A 207 8.57 -1.62 15.69
N TRP A 208 8.27 -2.91 15.55
CA TRP A 208 8.11 -3.54 14.25
C TRP A 208 7.01 -2.89 13.43
N PHE A 209 5.86 -2.62 14.03
CA PHE A 209 4.72 -2.03 13.32
C PHE A 209 4.99 -0.57 12.90
N LYS A 210 5.69 0.19 13.74
CA LYS A 210 6.17 1.53 13.39
C LYS A 210 7.11 1.46 12.17
N ARG A 211 8.09 0.54 12.17
CA ARG A 211 8.99 0.32 11.02
C ARG A 211 8.22 -0.11 9.77
N LEU A 212 7.21 -0.97 9.92
CA LEU A 212 6.35 -1.36 8.79
C LEU A 212 5.64 -0.16 8.17
N LEU A 213 5.18 0.80 8.98
CA LEU A 213 4.54 2.02 8.48
C LEU A 213 5.55 3.02 7.90
N VAL A 214 6.76 3.15 8.49
CA VAL A 214 7.76 4.15 8.07
C VAL A 214 8.56 3.65 6.88
N ASP A 215 9.13 2.45 6.97
CA ASP A 215 10.12 1.93 6.02
C ASP A 215 9.52 0.85 5.09
N GLY A 216 8.33 0.36 5.41
CA GLY A 216 7.74 -0.80 4.73
C GLY A 216 6.63 -0.45 3.73
N ILE A 217 6.49 0.80 3.30
CA ILE A 217 5.46 1.21 2.33
C ILE A 217 6.10 2.03 1.23
N ASP A 218 6.03 1.51 0.01
CA ASP A 218 6.48 2.18 -1.19
C ASP A 218 5.29 2.56 -2.07
N PHE A 219 5.02 3.85 -2.20
CA PHE A 219 4.08 4.35 -3.19
C PHE A 219 4.83 4.58 -4.50
N ILE A 220 4.72 3.58 -5.41
CA ILE A 220 5.43 3.61 -6.69
C ILE A 220 4.80 4.67 -7.60
N HIS A 221 5.55 5.70 -7.84
CA HIS A 221 5.20 6.81 -8.71
C HIS A 221 6.36 7.10 -9.67
N LEU A 222 6.48 6.28 -10.72
CA LEU A 222 7.60 6.33 -11.66
C LEU A 222 7.64 7.66 -12.40
N ASP A 223 8.79 8.34 -12.31
CA ASP A 223 9.09 9.57 -13.01
C ASP A 223 9.99 9.27 -14.23
N SER A 224 9.37 9.26 -15.41
CA SER A 224 10.07 8.98 -16.68
C SER A 224 11.21 9.97 -16.96
N ASP A 225 11.03 11.25 -16.62
CA ASP A 225 12.07 12.28 -16.82
C ASP A 225 13.30 12.01 -15.93
N SER A 226 13.10 11.50 -14.73
CA SER A 226 14.17 11.10 -13.81
C SER A 226 14.84 9.80 -14.26
N MET A 227 14.06 8.82 -14.73
CA MET A 227 14.59 7.55 -15.23
C MET A 227 15.38 7.70 -16.55
N GLN A 228 15.05 8.67 -17.41
CA GLN A 228 15.81 8.97 -18.61
C GLN A 228 17.20 9.55 -18.30
N LYS A 229 17.37 10.23 -17.18
CA LYS A 229 18.66 10.84 -16.80
C LYS A 229 19.63 9.79 -16.26
N ALA A 230 20.92 10.09 -16.39
CA ALA A 230 21.93 9.32 -15.68
C ALA A 230 21.80 9.57 -14.16
N SER A 231 21.73 8.50 -13.38
CA SER A 231 21.52 8.53 -11.93
C SER A 231 22.83 8.87 -11.21
N PRO A 232 22.85 9.86 -10.29
CA PRO A 232 24.06 10.23 -9.57
C PRO A 232 24.53 9.10 -8.64
N PRO A 233 25.84 9.06 -8.29
CA PRO A 233 26.34 8.10 -7.32
C PRO A 233 25.72 8.35 -5.93
N GLY A 234 25.62 7.27 -5.12
CA GLY A 234 25.13 7.37 -3.74
C GLY A 234 23.60 7.26 -3.56
N LYS A 235 22.82 7.10 -4.63
CA LYS A 235 21.37 6.85 -4.52
C LYS A 235 20.99 5.47 -3.97
N GLY A 236 21.97 4.62 -3.66
CA GLY A 236 21.72 3.28 -3.15
C GLY A 236 21.27 2.27 -4.22
N THR A 237 21.14 1.01 -3.79
CA THR A 237 20.75 -0.13 -4.63
C THR A 237 19.34 -0.65 -4.31
N ALA A 238 18.72 -0.20 -3.21
CA ALA A 238 17.30 -0.40 -2.96
C ALA A 238 16.47 0.41 -3.96
N PHE A 239 15.42 -0.18 -4.52
CA PHE A 239 14.59 0.48 -5.52
C PHE A 239 13.89 1.71 -4.96
N LEU A 240 14.05 2.87 -5.60
CA LEU A 240 13.36 4.10 -5.21
C LEU A 240 12.00 4.19 -5.91
N PRO A 241 10.94 4.67 -5.22
CA PRO A 241 9.58 4.72 -5.75
C PRO A 241 9.41 5.53 -7.04
N ASP A 242 10.29 6.51 -7.31
CA ASP A 242 10.32 7.31 -8.54
C ASP A 242 11.09 6.64 -9.70
N GLY A 243 11.76 5.51 -9.44
CA GLY A 243 12.61 4.80 -10.40
C GLY A 243 13.93 5.50 -10.74
N SER A 244 14.25 6.63 -10.12
CA SER A 244 15.42 7.46 -10.47
C SER A 244 16.77 6.77 -10.27
N ASN A 245 16.84 5.71 -9.48
CA ASN A 245 18.04 4.90 -9.26
C ASN A 245 18.04 3.55 -9.99
N LEU A 246 17.09 3.32 -10.89
CA LEU A 246 16.97 2.06 -11.63
C LEU A 246 18.31 1.59 -12.26
N PRO A 247 19.18 2.47 -12.80
CA PRO A 247 20.50 2.04 -13.29
C PRO A 247 21.37 1.38 -12.22
N TRP A 248 21.33 1.88 -10.97
CA TRP A 248 22.11 1.32 -9.87
C TRP A 248 21.51 -0.01 -9.38
N VAL A 249 20.17 -0.13 -9.37
CA VAL A 249 19.45 -1.38 -9.05
C VAL A 249 19.81 -2.47 -10.05
N ILE A 250 19.70 -2.19 -11.37
CA ILE A 250 20.07 -3.14 -12.43
C ILE A 250 21.53 -3.55 -12.34
N ARG A 251 22.44 -2.56 -12.11
CA ARG A 251 23.86 -2.84 -11.95
C ARG A 251 24.14 -3.77 -10.78
N HIS A 252 23.53 -3.47 -9.63
CA HIS A 252 23.68 -4.29 -8.43
C HIS A 252 23.20 -5.72 -8.70
N LEU A 253 21.98 -5.90 -9.24
CA LEU A 253 21.43 -7.22 -9.58
C LEU A 253 22.34 -7.99 -10.54
N SER A 254 22.85 -7.33 -11.60
CA SER A 254 23.72 -7.99 -12.58
C SER A 254 25.08 -8.39 -12.03
N GLN A 255 25.56 -7.74 -10.97
CA GLN A 255 26.86 -8.01 -10.34
C GLN A 255 26.76 -9.03 -9.20
N GLU A 256 25.75 -8.93 -8.36
CA GLU A 256 25.59 -9.78 -7.15
C GLU A 256 24.85 -11.10 -7.45
N ASP A 257 23.89 -11.09 -8.39
CA ASP A 257 23.12 -12.29 -8.79
C ASP A 257 22.88 -12.33 -10.31
N PRO A 258 23.92 -12.68 -11.10
CA PRO A 258 23.82 -12.74 -12.56
C PRO A 258 22.73 -13.72 -13.04
N ASP A 259 22.50 -14.82 -12.34
CA ASP A 259 21.48 -15.82 -12.70
C ASP A 259 20.06 -15.24 -12.58
N THR A 260 19.82 -14.43 -11.55
CA THR A 260 18.54 -13.72 -11.36
C THR A 260 18.39 -12.61 -12.40
N PHE A 261 19.46 -11.88 -12.71
CA PHE A 261 19.48 -10.90 -13.78
C PHE A 261 19.12 -11.53 -15.15
N ASP A 262 19.69 -12.68 -15.47
CA ASP A 262 19.39 -13.42 -16.71
C ASP A 262 17.93 -13.92 -16.73
N ARG A 263 17.34 -14.28 -15.60
CA ARG A 263 15.92 -14.62 -15.50
C ARG A 263 15.04 -13.42 -15.79
N TRP A 264 15.36 -12.25 -15.21
CA TRP A 264 14.67 -11.02 -15.48
C TRP A 264 14.77 -10.61 -16.95
N LEU A 265 15.98 -10.67 -17.55
CA LEU A 265 16.19 -10.34 -18.95
C LEU A 265 15.36 -11.26 -19.89
N ARG A 266 15.30 -12.56 -19.62
CA ARG A 266 14.42 -13.48 -20.36
C ARG A 266 12.95 -13.15 -20.20
N HIS A 267 12.52 -12.73 -19.02
CA HIS A 267 11.15 -12.33 -18.78
C HIS A 267 10.78 -11.06 -19.58
N ILE A 268 11.63 -10.04 -19.58
CA ILE A 268 11.38 -8.81 -20.35
C ILE A 268 11.31 -9.09 -21.85
N ARG A 269 12.10 -9.98 -22.37
CA ARG A 269 12.08 -10.38 -23.78
C ARG A 269 10.72 -10.91 -24.24
N THR A 270 9.87 -11.38 -23.34
CA THR A 270 8.49 -11.78 -23.70
C THR A 270 7.64 -10.58 -24.12
N ALA A 271 7.94 -9.39 -23.59
CA ALA A 271 7.26 -8.14 -23.92
C ALA A 271 8.00 -7.32 -25.00
N LEU A 272 9.33 -7.37 -24.99
CA LEU A 272 10.22 -6.67 -25.93
C LEU A 272 11.00 -7.69 -26.74
N GLY A 273 10.37 -8.26 -27.78
CA GLY A 273 10.91 -9.40 -28.55
C GLY A 273 12.19 -9.09 -29.34
N ASP A 274 12.49 -7.82 -29.58
CA ASP A 274 13.71 -7.34 -30.24
C ASP A 274 14.83 -6.94 -29.26
N LEU A 275 14.59 -7.07 -27.95
CA LEU A 275 15.58 -6.79 -26.93
C LEU A 275 16.61 -7.92 -26.83
N ARG A 276 17.87 -7.57 -27.09
CA ARG A 276 19.00 -8.48 -26.98
C ARG A 276 19.61 -8.50 -25.58
N ASP A 277 19.93 -7.28 -25.04
CA ASP A 277 20.64 -7.16 -23.77
C ASP A 277 20.36 -5.84 -23.08
N ILE A 278 20.61 -5.80 -21.78
CA ILE A 278 20.55 -4.60 -20.95
C ILE A 278 21.85 -4.53 -20.15
N ASP A 279 22.57 -3.44 -20.26
CA ASP A 279 23.73 -3.16 -19.42
C ASP A 279 23.64 -1.78 -18.77
N THR A 280 24.57 -1.49 -17.89
CA THR A 280 24.69 -0.21 -17.21
C THR A 280 26.08 0.37 -17.37
N VAL A 281 26.15 1.64 -17.66
CA VAL A 281 27.39 2.36 -17.86
C VAL A 281 27.59 3.41 -16.79
N VAL A 282 28.72 3.35 -16.08
CA VAL A 282 29.16 4.39 -15.15
C VAL A 282 30.11 5.34 -15.89
N ARG A 283 29.76 6.60 -15.97
CA ARG A 283 30.61 7.63 -16.58
C ARG A 283 31.88 7.85 -15.77
N GLU A 284 32.98 8.06 -16.42
CA GLU A 284 34.27 8.31 -15.76
C GLU A 284 34.32 9.69 -15.10
N GLU A 285 33.73 10.70 -15.75
CA GLU A 285 33.82 12.10 -15.39
C GLU A 285 33.07 12.46 -14.11
N ASP A 286 31.82 12.02 -13.99
CA ASP A 286 30.89 12.39 -12.91
C ASP A 286 30.36 11.20 -12.11
N ARG A 287 30.79 10.00 -12.47
CA ARG A 287 30.39 8.73 -11.83
C ARG A 287 28.88 8.44 -11.89
N HIS A 288 28.13 9.16 -12.72
CA HIS A 288 26.72 8.86 -12.93
C HIS A 288 26.53 7.55 -13.68
N CYS A 289 25.49 6.80 -13.32
CA CYS A 289 25.13 5.53 -13.94
C CYS A 289 23.90 5.69 -14.84
N TYR A 290 23.89 5.08 -16.02
CA TYR A 290 22.73 5.06 -16.90
C TYR A 290 22.51 3.66 -17.49
N ILE A 291 21.29 3.37 -17.90
CA ILE A 291 20.90 2.12 -18.58
C ILE A 291 21.23 2.25 -20.06
N ARG A 292 21.70 1.14 -20.65
CA ARG A 292 21.89 1.01 -22.08
C ARG A 292 21.23 -0.29 -22.55
N VAL A 293 20.31 -0.21 -23.49
CA VAL A 293 19.59 -1.33 -24.07
C VAL A 293 20.19 -1.65 -25.42
N GLU A 294 20.54 -2.92 -25.67
CA GLU A 294 20.99 -3.45 -26.97
C GLU A 294 19.83 -4.21 -27.63
N TYR A 295 19.55 -3.88 -28.86
CA TYR A 295 18.52 -4.54 -29.70
C TYR A 295 19.15 -5.59 -30.60
N GLU A 296 18.36 -6.54 -31.14
CA GLU A 296 18.79 -7.61 -32.03
C GLU A 296 19.51 -7.10 -33.30
N ASN A 297 19.17 -5.93 -33.78
CA ASN A 297 19.84 -5.26 -34.91
C ASN A 297 21.20 -4.66 -34.53
N GLY A 298 21.69 -4.81 -33.31
CA GLY A 298 22.96 -4.30 -32.81
C GLY A 298 22.95 -2.83 -32.41
N VAL A 299 21.79 -2.15 -32.47
CA VAL A 299 21.65 -0.75 -32.03
C VAL A 299 21.65 -0.73 -30.50
N ARG A 300 22.46 0.18 -29.93
CA ARG A 300 22.54 0.43 -28.48
C ARG A 300 21.95 1.77 -28.14
N VAL A 301 20.89 1.77 -27.31
CA VAL A 301 20.13 2.95 -26.95
C VAL A 301 20.32 3.25 -25.46
N PRO A 302 20.84 4.42 -25.09
CA PRO A 302 20.94 4.83 -23.69
C PRO A 302 19.57 5.26 -23.15
N SER A 303 19.44 5.34 -21.80
CA SER A 303 18.17 5.62 -21.10
C SER A 303 17.43 6.86 -21.63
N TRP A 304 18.14 7.92 -22.01
CA TRP A 304 17.51 9.14 -22.57
C TRP A 304 16.95 8.99 -24.00
N GLY A 305 17.27 7.89 -24.68
CA GLY A 305 16.71 7.53 -25.99
C GLY A 305 15.59 6.47 -25.88
N LEU A 306 15.32 5.94 -24.69
CA LEU A 306 14.25 4.97 -24.46
C LEU A 306 12.90 5.67 -24.31
N SER A 307 11.83 5.00 -24.71
CA SER A 307 10.48 5.47 -24.45
C SER A 307 10.12 5.33 -22.95
N ASP A 308 9.20 6.18 -22.51
CA ASP A 308 8.65 6.11 -21.14
C ASP A 308 8.11 4.73 -20.81
N GLY A 309 7.37 4.14 -21.74
CA GLY A 309 6.82 2.80 -21.59
C GLY A 309 7.88 1.72 -21.42
N THR A 310 9.01 1.83 -22.12
CA THR A 310 10.15 0.91 -21.95
C THR A 310 10.75 1.06 -20.56
N LEU A 311 11.01 2.28 -20.11
CA LEU A 311 11.58 2.52 -18.77
C LEU A 311 10.65 2.06 -17.65
N ARG A 312 9.34 2.33 -17.77
CA ARG A 312 8.33 1.84 -16.82
C ARG A 312 8.24 0.31 -16.80
N LEU A 313 8.30 -0.32 -17.97
CA LEU A 313 8.34 -1.78 -18.05
C LEU A 313 9.56 -2.35 -17.34
N LEU A 314 10.76 -1.79 -17.56
CA LEU A 314 11.97 -2.21 -16.85
C LEU A 314 11.81 -2.06 -15.34
N ALA A 315 11.30 -0.91 -14.87
CA ALA A 315 11.15 -0.59 -13.46
C ALA A 315 10.13 -1.49 -12.74
N LEU A 316 9.00 -1.80 -13.37
CA LEU A 316 7.96 -2.63 -12.75
C LEU A 316 8.29 -4.13 -12.81
N THR A 317 8.96 -4.56 -13.87
CA THR A 317 9.27 -5.99 -14.04
C THR A 317 10.48 -6.46 -13.24
N ILE A 318 11.34 -5.55 -12.76
CA ILE A 318 12.50 -5.92 -11.94
C ILE A 318 12.10 -6.27 -10.48
N LEU A 319 10.99 -5.72 -9.98
CA LEU A 319 10.59 -5.83 -8.57
C LEU A 319 10.62 -7.27 -8.01
N PRO A 320 10.07 -8.31 -8.68
CA PRO A 320 10.11 -9.68 -8.15
C PRO A 320 11.49 -10.33 -8.17
N TYR A 321 12.48 -9.68 -8.77
CA TYR A 321 13.87 -10.16 -8.86
C TYR A 321 14.81 -9.51 -7.85
N LEU A 322 14.31 -8.59 -7.05
CA LEU A 322 15.07 -7.92 -6.00
C LEU A 322 14.99 -8.71 -4.69
N SER A 323 16.12 -8.92 -4.04
CA SER A 323 16.23 -9.69 -2.80
C SER A 323 15.74 -8.97 -1.56
N ASP A 324 15.62 -7.65 -1.61
CA ASP A 324 15.30 -6.80 -0.44
C ASP A 324 13.93 -6.12 -0.57
N THR A 325 12.96 -6.86 -1.09
CA THR A 325 11.59 -6.39 -1.31
C THR A 325 10.68 -6.74 -0.12
N ARG A 326 10.95 -6.17 1.05
CA ARG A 326 10.10 -6.40 2.23
C ARG A 326 9.21 -5.19 2.46
N GLY A 327 7.89 -5.36 2.26
CA GLY A 327 6.98 -4.26 2.52
C GLY A 327 5.67 -4.35 1.73
N THR A 328 5.10 -3.18 1.44
CA THR A 328 3.85 -3.05 0.69
C THR A 328 4.05 -2.04 -0.44
N TYR A 329 3.92 -2.51 -1.66
CA TYR A 329 3.91 -1.66 -2.85
C TYR A 329 2.49 -1.19 -3.14
N LEU A 330 2.29 0.12 -3.18
CA LEU A 330 1.06 0.78 -3.62
C LEU A 330 1.32 1.35 -5.01
N ILE A 331 0.58 0.88 -6.01
CA ILE A 331 0.81 1.23 -7.42
C ILE A 331 -0.51 1.68 -8.05
N GLU A 332 -0.51 2.88 -8.65
CA GLU A 332 -1.64 3.37 -9.43
C GLU A 332 -1.29 3.35 -10.92
N GLU A 333 -2.21 2.78 -11.71
CA GLU A 333 -2.17 2.76 -13.17
C GLU A 333 -0.80 2.31 -13.74
N PRO A 334 -0.30 1.11 -13.35
CA PRO A 334 1.00 0.63 -13.82
C PRO A 334 1.09 0.52 -15.34
N GLU A 335 -0.04 0.40 -16.01
CA GLU A 335 -0.17 0.32 -17.48
C GLU A 335 0.07 1.63 -18.20
N ASN A 336 0.07 2.78 -17.50
CA ASN A 336 0.20 4.08 -18.14
C ASN A 336 1.50 4.22 -18.95
N GLY A 337 1.37 4.55 -20.23
CA GLY A 337 2.49 4.67 -21.16
C GLY A 337 3.08 3.34 -21.64
N ILE A 338 2.60 2.21 -21.16
CA ILE A 338 3.07 0.88 -21.56
C ILE A 338 2.22 0.34 -22.71
N HIS A 339 2.88 -0.24 -23.70
CA HIS A 339 2.18 -0.85 -24.85
C HIS A 339 1.27 -2.01 -24.35
N PRO A 340 0.01 -2.12 -24.82
CA PRO A 340 -0.95 -3.13 -24.33
C PRO A 340 -0.41 -4.56 -24.28
N ARG A 341 0.40 -4.98 -25.26
CA ARG A 341 1.03 -6.31 -25.28
C ARG A 341 1.99 -6.56 -24.12
N ALA A 342 2.56 -5.51 -23.51
CA ALA A 342 3.49 -5.62 -22.38
C ALA A 342 2.80 -5.53 -21.01
N VAL A 343 1.52 -5.15 -20.97
CA VAL A 343 0.75 -5.02 -19.72
C VAL A 343 0.60 -6.36 -19.00
N GLU A 344 0.42 -7.45 -19.74
CA GLU A 344 0.37 -8.81 -19.17
C GLU A 344 1.70 -9.19 -18.49
N THR A 345 2.84 -8.79 -19.06
CA THR A 345 4.16 -9.01 -18.44
C THR A 345 4.30 -8.21 -17.15
N VAL A 346 3.77 -6.98 -17.09
CA VAL A 346 3.73 -6.17 -15.87
C VAL A 346 2.87 -6.86 -14.80
N TYR A 347 1.66 -7.31 -15.16
CA TYR A 347 0.81 -8.05 -14.23
C TYR A 347 1.51 -9.30 -13.70
N SER A 348 2.09 -10.11 -14.58
CA SER A 348 2.83 -11.33 -14.20
C SER A 348 3.98 -11.04 -13.24
N SER A 349 4.70 -9.94 -13.46
CA SER A 349 5.76 -9.49 -12.57
C SER A 349 5.21 -9.09 -11.21
N LEU A 350 4.24 -8.18 -11.15
CA LEU A 350 3.71 -7.65 -9.90
C LEU A 350 3.02 -8.73 -9.04
N SER A 351 2.30 -9.66 -9.67
CA SER A 351 1.66 -10.79 -8.97
C SER A 351 2.66 -11.84 -8.45
N SER A 352 3.90 -11.81 -8.96
CA SER A 352 5.00 -12.70 -8.58
C SER A 352 5.95 -12.13 -7.53
N VAL A 353 5.66 -10.99 -6.95
CA VAL A 353 6.40 -10.45 -5.80
C VAL A 353 5.99 -11.22 -4.53
N TYR A 354 6.79 -12.23 -4.13
CA TYR A 354 6.38 -13.16 -3.07
C TYR A 354 6.66 -12.67 -1.64
N ASP A 355 7.69 -11.89 -1.43
CA ASP A 355 8.12 -11.43 -0.10
C ASP A 355 7.50 -10.10 0.33
N SER A 356 6.69 -9.49 -0.56
CA SER A 356 6.02 -8.20 -0.33
C SER A 356 4.53 -8.29 -0.62
N GLN A 357 3.79 -7.30 -0.16
CA GLN A 357 2.39 -7.09 -0.52
C GLN A 357 2.31 -6.08 -1.67
N VAL A 358 1.47 -6.35 -2.65
CA VAL A 358 1.28 -5.46 -3.80
C VAL A 358 -0.20 -5.14 -3.98
N LEU A 359 -0.53 -3.86 -3.94
CA LEU A 359 -1.88 -3.34 -4.17
C LEU A 359 -1.84 -2.45 -5.41
N VAL A 360 -2.53 -2.87 -6.47
CA VAL A 360 -2.54 -2.21 -7.78
C VAL A 360 -3.91 -1.63 -8.06
N ALA A 361 -4.01 -0.31 -8.26
CA ALA A 361 -5.21 0.30 -8.79
C ALA A 361 -5.08 0.46 -10.31
N THR A 362 -6.00 -0.10 -11.08
CA THR A 362 -5.96 -0.07 -12.56
C THR A 362 -7.31 0.22 -13.19
N HIS A 363 -7.28 0.75 -14.40
CA HIS A 363 -8.41 0.88 -15.31
C HIS A 363 -8.21 0.07 -16.60
N SER A 364 -7.13 -0.70 -16.70
CA SER A 364 -6.80 -1.45 -17.92
C SER A 364 -7.59 -2.76 -18.03
N PRO A 365 -8.43 -2.92 -19.07
CA PRO A 365 -9.06 -4.22 -19.35
C PRO A 365 -8.02 -5.32 -19.61
N VAL A 366 -6.87 -4.98 -20.19
CA VAL A 366 -5.78 -5.95 -20.46
C VAL A 366 -5.17 -6.47 -19.16
N PHE A 367 -4.92 -5.58 -18.20
CA PHE A 367 -4.42 -5.97 -16.87
C PHE A 367 -5.42 -6.90 -16.16
N LEU A 368 -6.71 -6.58 -16.27
CA LEU A 368 -7.80 -7.38 -15.68
C LEU A 368 -7.99 -8.72 -16.35
N SER A 369 -7.80 -8.81 -17.69
CA SER A 369 -7.88 -10.09 -18.42
C SER A 369 -6.86 -11.11 -17.90
N ALA A 370 -5.70 -10.65 -17.42
CA ALA A 370 -4.70 -11.51 -16.81
C ALA A 370 -4.98 -11.82 -15.32
N SER A 371 -5.84 -11.05 -14.64
CA SER A 371 -6.12 -11.17 -13.19
C SER A 371 -7.08 -12.33 -12.88
N GLN A 372 -7.04 -12.79 -11.62
CA GLN A 372 -7.97 -13.81 -11.11
C GLN A 372 -9.04 -13.16 -10.21
N PRO A 373 -10.31 -13.69 -10.18
CA PRO A 373 -11.35 -13.12 -9.34
C PRO A 373 -10.98 -12.96 -7.86
N ARG A 374 -10.21 -13.88 -7.29
CA ARG A 374 -9.75 -13.82 -5.89
C ARG A 374 -8.79 -12.64 -5.60
N GLU A 375 -8.14 -12.13 -6.64
CA GLU A 375 -7.19 -11.01 -6.53
C GLU A 375 -7.90 -9.66 -6.64
N LEU A 376 -9.14 -9.64 -7.15
CA LEU A 376 -9.87 -8.41 -7.37
C LEU A 376 -10.47 -7.86 -6.09
N LEU A 377 -10.34 -6.54 -5.93
CA LEU A 377 -11.20 -5.73 -5.08
C LEU A 377 -12.03 -4.82 -5.99
N CYS A 378 -13.31 -5.13 -6.13
CA CYS A 378 -14.25 -4.39 -6.97
C CYS A 378 -14.80 -3.20 -6.20
N PHE A 379 -14.68 -2.02 -6.77
CA PHE A 379 -15.14 -0.76 -6.21
C PHE A 379 -16.34 -0.22 -6.99
N ALA A 380 -17.39 0.16 -6.28
CA ALA A 380 -18.52 0.90 -6.83
C ALA A 380 -18.88 2.08 -5.94
N LYS A 381 -19.80 2.91 -6.42
CA LYS A 381 -20.52 3.89 -5.61
C LYS A 381 -21.96 3.48 -5.50
N ASP A 382 -22.53 3.61 -4.30
CA ASP A 382 -23.97 3.55 -4.11
C ASP A 382 -24.65 4.87 -4.48
N ASP A 383 -25.97 4.92 -4.42
CA ASP A 383 -26.78 6.11 -4.78
C ASP A 383 -26.49 7.33 -3.88
N ALA A 384 -26.00 7.11 -2.68
CA ALA A 384 -25.54 8.18 -1.79
C ALA A 384 -24.10 8.65 -2.07
N GLY A 385 -23.42 8.09 -3.08
CA GLY A 385 -22.05 8.41 -3.43
C GLY A 385 -20.97 7.79 -2.52
N ARG A 386 -21.36 6.84 -1.65
CA ARG A 386 -20.44 6.11 -0.75
C ARG A 386 -19.68 5.05 -1.54
N SER A 387 -18.40 4.89 -1.29
CA SER A 387 -17.63 3.77 -1.85
C SER A 387 -18.08 2.45 -1.22
N ALA A 388 -18.34 1.45 -2.05
CA ALA A 388 -18.57 0.06 -1.69
C ALA A 388 -17.45 -0.79 -2.27
N ILE A 389 -16.96 -1.76 -1.50
CA ILE A 389 -15.87 -2.66 -1.91
C ILE A 389 -16.34 -4.10 -1.69
N VAL A 390 -16.09 -4.95 -2.69
CA VAL A 390 -16.34 -6.39 -2.60
C VAL A 390 -15.16 -7.16 -3.20
N ARG A 391 -14.82 -8.31 -2.61
CA ARG A 391 -13.88 -9.23 -3.26
C ARG A 391 -14.46 -9.78 -4.55
N GLY A 392 -13.66 -9.92 -5.59
CA GLY A 392 -14.14 -10.48 -6.85
C GLY A 392 -14.67 -11.90 -6.70
N SER A 393 -14.11 -12.71 -5.77
CA SER A 393 -14.64 -14.04 -5.43
C SER A 393 -16.02 -14.03 -4.78
N GLU A 394 -16.43 -12.90 -4.16
CA GLU A 394 -17.71 -12.70 -3.47
C GLU A 394 -18.67 -11.82 -4.30
N HIS A 395 -18.21 -11.30 -5.45
CA HIS A 395 -18.99 -10.40 -6.28
C HIS A 395 -20.19 -11.14 -6.89
N PRO A 396 -21.45 -10.68 -6.71
CA PRO A 396 -22.65 -11.43 -7.11
C PRO A 396 -22.72 -11.83 -8.59
N ARG A 397 -22.15 -10.99 -9.46
CA ARG A 397 -22.12 -11.27 -10.90
C ARG A 397 -20.97 -12.21 -11.29
N LEU A 398 -19.83 -12.17 -10.56
CA LEU A 398 -18.70 -13.07 -10.80
C LEU A 398 -18.91 -14.47 -10.20
N SER A 399 -19.68 -14.60 -9.13
CA SER A 399 -20.03 -15.91 -8.56
C SER A 399 -20.81 -16.81 -9.54
N ARG A 400 -21.51 -16.22 -10.51
CA ARG A 400 -22.24 -16.90 -11.58
C ARG A 400 -21.48 -16.98 -12.90
N TRP A 401 -20.25 -16.43 -12.92
CA TRP A 401 -19.43 -16.40 -14.12
C TRP A 401 -18.80 -17.75 -14.42
N GLN A 402 -19.08 -18.28 -15.63
CA GLN A 402 -18.61 -19.61 -16.06
C GLN A 402 -17.29 -19.55 -16.83
N GLN A 403 -16.54 -18.44 -16.73
CA GLN A 403 -15.26 -18.21 -17.47
C GLN A 403 -15.41 -18.20 -19.00
N GLU A 404 -16.62 -17.98 -19.52
CA GLU A 404 -16.86 -17.86 -20.97
C GLU A 404 -16.33 -16.54 -21.56
N THR A 405 -16.10 -15.54 -20.70
CA THR A 405 -15.64 -14.19 -21.08
C THR A 405 -14.57 -13.75 -20.11
N ASP A 406 -13.50 -13.08 -20.58
CA ASP A 406 -12.44 -12.60 -19.69
C ASP A 406 -12.90 -11.40 -18.82
N LEU A 407 -12.19 -11.17 -17.71
CA LEU A 407 -12.52 -10.12 -16.73
C LEU A 407 -12.40 -8.70 -17.30
N GLY A 408 -11.51 -8.49 -18.26
CA GLY A 408 -11.35 -7.20 -18.95
C GLY A 408 -12.57 -6.85 -19.77
N THR A 409 -13.15 -7.81 -20.48
CA THR A 409 -14.41 -7.65 -21.22
C THR A 409 -15.58 -7.37 -20.27
N LEU A 410 -15.67 -8.07 -19.15
CA LEU A 410 -16.72 -7.82 -18.14
C LEU A 410 -16.57 -6.42 -17.52
N PHE A 411 -15.35 -5.97 -17.29
CA PHE A 411 -15.10 -4.61 -16.80
C PHE A 411 -15.50 -3.56 -17.84
N ALA A 412 -15.09 -3.72 -19.11
CA ALA A 412 -15.46 -2.82 -20.19
C ALA A 412 -16.98 -2.76 -20.40
N GLY A 413 -17.70 -3.85 -20.12
CA GLY A 413 -19.16 -3.93 -20.13
C GLY A 413 -19.85 -3.39 -18.87
N GLY A 414 -19.09 -2.85 -17.88
CA GLY A 414 -19.65 -2.30 -16.65
C GLY A 414 -20.17 -3.35 -15.66
N VAL A 415 -19.74 -4.60 -15.78
CA VAL A 415 -20.19 -5.70 -14.89
C VAL A 415 -19.56 -5.63 -13.52
N LEU A 416 -18.34 -5.09 -13.40
CA LEU A 416 -17.54 -4.99 -12.18
C LEU A 416 -17.69 -3.65 -11.45
N SER A 417 -18.70 -2.87 -11.79
CA SER A 417 -18.92 -1.52 -11.23
C SER A 417 -20.36 -1.33 -10.78
#